data_c2f6b5c9bc389b0425fd8005ececc427
#
_entry.id   c2f6b5c9bc389b0425fd8005ececc427
#
_cell.length_a   1.000
_cell.length_b   1.000
_cell.length_c   1.000
_cell.angle_alpha   90.00
_cell.angle_beta   90.00
_cell.angle_gamma   90.00
#
_symmetry.space_group_name_H-M   'P 1'
#
loop_
_entity.id
_entity.type
_entity.pdbx_description
1 polymer ?
#
loop_
_entity_poly.entity_id
_entity_poly.type
_entity_poly.pdbx_seq_one_letter_code
_entity_poly.pdbx_strand_id
1 'polypeptide(L)'
;MEKVKLDTIEEAIEDFKAGNFVIVVDDEDRENEGDLIIAAEKITPEKVNFMLKHARGVLCAPITVSRCKELDLPHQVSDNTSVLGTPFTVTIDKLEGCTTGVSAADRAATIRALADPASTPATFGRPGHINPLSAQEKGVLRRAGHTEATIDMARMAGLYPAGALMEIMTEDGGMARLPELRKMADEFNLKLISIRDMIAYRLKQESIVEEGVEVDMPTEHGHFRLIPFRQKSNGLEHVALFRGTWDQDEPILVRVHSSCATGDIFGSKRCDCGEQLHKAMEMIDKAGKGVVVYLNQEGRGIGLMEKMKAYKLQEDGLDTVDANICLGHLADERDYGVGAQILRELGVHKMRLMTNNPVKRVGLEAYGLEIIEIVPIETTPNPYNERYLRTKKERMGHTLHFNK
;
A
#
# COMPACT_ATOMS: atom_id res chain seq x y z
N MET A 1 -3.13 9.11 -28.64
CA MET A 1 -3.75 7.82 -28.32
C MET A 1 -5.09 8.11 -27.61
N GLU A 2 -6.18 7.50 -28.04
CA GLU A 2 -7.44 7.61 -27.30
C GLU A 2 -7.25 7.07 -25.88
N LYS A 3 -7.74 7.83 -24.90
CA LYS A 3 -7.64 7.42 -23.49
C LYS A 3 -8.56 6.21 -23.30
N VAL A 4 -8.01 5.05 -22.95
CA VAL A 4 -8.80 3.83 -22.68
C VAL A 4 -9.80 4.14 -21.57
N LYS A 5 -11.10 3.86 -21.83
CA LYS A 5 -12.16 4.09 -20.85
C LYS A 5 -12.18 2.95 -19.83
N LEU A 6 -12.11 3.30 -18.55
CA LEU A 6 -12.36 2.40 -17.44
C LEU A 6 -13.84 2.43 -17.07
N ASP A 7 -14.33 1.32 -16.50
CA ASP A 7 -15.68 1.20 -15.96
C ASP A 7 -15.73 1.77 -14.52
N THR A 8 -16.92 2.02 -13.99
CA THR A 8 -17.09 2.55 -12.63
C THR A 8 -16.91 1.46 -11.57
N ILE A 9 -16.48 1.86 -10.36
CA ILE A 9 -16.33 0.94 -9.25
C ILE A 9 -17.68 0.33 -8.84
N GLU A 10 -18.75 1.13 -8.89
CA GLU A 10 -20.10 0.68 -8.58
C GLU A 10 -20.56 -0.44 -9.52
N GLU A 11 -20.37 -0.29 -10.83
CA GLU A 11 -20.70 -1.34 -11.81
C GLU A 11 -19.87 -2.60 -11.59
N ALA A 12 -18.59 -2.45 -11.28
CA ALA A 12 -17.70 -3.57 -10.98
C ALA A 12 -18.11 -4.31 -9.69
N ILE A 13 -18.56 -3.60 -8.65
CA ILE A 13 -19.08 -4.20 -7.41
C ILE A 13 -20.31 -5.06 -7.69
N GLU A 14 -21.26 -4.57 -8.49
CA GLU A 14 -22.48 -5.33 -8.83
C GLU A 14 -22.14 -6.59 -9.64
N ASP A 15 -21.25 -6.50 -10.61
CA ASP A 15 -20.80 -7.66 -11.38
C ASP A 15 -20.06 -8.67 -10.50
N PHE A 16 -19.16 -8.22 -9.63
CA PHE A 16 -18.43 -9.09 -8.72
C PHE A 16 -19.37 -9.79 -7.73
N LYS A 17 -20.36 -9.08 -7.21
CA LYS A 17 -21.42 -9.62 -6.35
C LYS A 17 -22.25 -10.69 -7.05
N ALA A 18 -22.58 -10.48 -8.32
CA ALA A 18 -23.26 -11.45 -9.16
C ALA A 18 -22.40 -12.70 -9.47
N GLY A 19 -21.09 -12.62 -9.18
CA GLY A 19 -20.13 -13.69 -9.43
C GLY A 19 -19.48 -13.58 -10.81
N ASN A 20 -19.56 -12.46 -11.50
CA ASN A 20 -18.83 -12.20 -12.72
C ASN A 20 -17.37 -11.86 -12.42
N PHE A 21 -16.51 -12.04 -13.40
CA PHE A 21 -15.13 -11.56 -13.33
C PHE A 21 -15.06 -10.04 -13.46
N VAL A 22 -14.05 -9.47 -12.83
CA VAL A 22 -13.64 -8.09 -13.01
C VAL A 22 -12.16 -8.09 -13.35
N ILE A 23 -11.74 -7.24 -14.29
CA ILE A 23 -10.32 -6.98 -14.58
C ILE A 23 -9.90 -5.76 -13.76
N VAL A 24 -8.84 -5.91 -13.01
CA VAL A 24 -8.26 -4.82 -12.19
C VAL A 24 -6.87 -4.52 -12.69
N VAL A 25 -6.58 -3.25 -12.99
CA VAL A 25 -5.23 -2.80 -13.37
C VAL A 25 -4.61 -2.00 -12.24
N ASP A 26 -3.30 -2.16 -12.07
CA ASP A 26 -2.53 -1.32 -11.17
C ASP A 26 -1.85 -0.15 -11.90
N ASP A 27 -1.01 0.60 -11.18
CA ASP A 27 -0.33 1.77 -11.71
C ASP A 27 0.80 1.38 -12.68
N GLU A 28 1.02 2.22 -13.71
CA GLU A 28 2.12 2.05 -14.68
C GLU A 28 3.51 2.05 -14.02
N ASP A 29 3.65 2.77 -12.90
CA ASP A 29 4.90 2.86 -12.12
C ASP A 29 5.07 1.71 -11.11
N ARG A 30 4.10 0.75 -11.02
CA ARG A 30 4.17 -0.42 -10.12
C ARG A 30 4.47 -1.71 -10.89
N GLU A 31 3.48 -2.52 -11.24
CA GLU A 31 3.59 -3.73 -12.06
C GLU A 31 3.19 -3.44 -13.51
N ASN A 32 2.28 -2.47 -13.67
CA ASN A 32 1.64 -2.14 -14.93
C ASN A 32 0.95 -3.37 -15.55
N GLU A 33 0.23 -4.13 -14.73
CA GLU A 33 -0.40 -5.39 -15.11
C GLU A 33 -1.91 -5.35 -14.85
N GLY A 34 -2.62 -6.33 -15.37
CA GLY A 34 -4.03 -6.53 -15.10
C GLY A 34 -4.31 -7.94 -14.64
N ASP A 35 -5.08 -8.06 -13.56
CA ASP A 35 -5.52 -9.33 -13.02
C ASP A 35 -7.01 -9.55 -13.25
N LEU A 36 -7.36 -10.77 -13.59
CA LEU A 36 -8.73 -11.26 -13.60
C LEU A 36 -9.09 -11.73 -12.18
N ILE A 37 -10.06 -11.07 -11.55
CA ILE A 37 -10.45 -11.36 -10.16
C ILE A 37 -11.90 -11.83 -10.04
N ILE A 38 -12.17 -12.64 -9.01
CA ILE A 38 -13.52 -13.12 -8.66
C ILE A 38 -13.59 -13.48 -7.18
N ALA A 39 -14.81 -13.39 -6.57
CA ALA A 39 -15.04 -13.84 -5.20
C ALA A 39 -14.85 -15.36 -5.05
N ALA A 40 -14.20 -15.81 -3.98
CA ALA A 40 -13.93 -17.22 -3.72
C ALA A 40 -15.22 -18.04 -3.61
N GLU A 41 -16.28 -17.50 -2.98
CA GLU A 41 -17.56 -18.20 -2.84
C GLU A 41 -18.35 -18.33 -4.16
N LYS A 42 -17.97 -17.56 -5.19
CA LYS A 42 -18.62 -17.57 -6.53
C LYS A 42 -17.81 -18.34 -7.58
N ILE A 43 -16.63 -18.87 -7.23
CA ILE A 43 -15.80 -19.63 -8.16
C ILE A 43 -16.43 -20.99 -8.50
N THR A 44 -16.38 -21.39 -9.75
CA THR A 44 -16.82 -22.70 -10.24
C THR A 44 -15.74 -23.37 -11.08
N PRO A 45 -15.83 -24.68 -11.38
CA PRO A 45 -14.88 -25.34 -12.27
C PRO A 45 -14.75 -24.66 -13.64
N GLU A 46 -15.87 -24.20 -14.21
CA GLU A 46 -15.92 -23.51 -15.51
C GLU A 46 -15.16 -22.18 -15.42
N LYS A 47 -15.30 -21.46 -14.31
CA LYS A 47 -14.62 -20.19 -14.07
C LYS A 47 -13.12 -20.38 -13.87
N VAL A 48 -12.68 -21.39 -13.13
CA VAL A 48 -11.26 -21.76 -13.05
C VAL A 48 -10.71 -22.08 -14.43
N ASN A 49 -11.44 -22.88 -15.22
CA ASN A 49 -11.03 -23.21 -16.59
C ASN A 49 -10.98 -21.97 -17.50
N PHE A 50 -11.90 -21.00 -17.32
CA PHE A 50 -11.88 -19.72 -18.02
C PHE A 50 -10.61 -18.93 -17.68
N MET A 51 -10.26 -18.80 -16.39
CA MET A 51 -9.02 -18.13 -15.96
C MET A 51 -7.79 -18.79 -16.59
N LEU A 52 -7.67 -20.11 -16.50
CA LEU A 52 -6.55 -20.87 -17.08
C LEU A 52 -6.41 -20.68 -18.59
N LYS A 53 -7.55 -20.60 -19.29
CA LYS A 53 -7.57 -20.46 -20.76
C LYS A 53 -7.27 -19.03 -21.23
N HIS A 54 -7.81 -18.02 -20.52
CA HIS A 54 -7.81 -16.65 -21.03
C HIS A 54 -6.88 -15.71 -20.28
N ALA A 55 -6.63 -15.90 -18.97
CA ALA A 55 -5.66 -15.11 -18.21
C ALA A 55 -4.25 -15.69 -18.29
N ARG A 56 -4.05 -17.00 -18.07
CA ARG A 56 -2.80 -17.76 -18.26
C ARG A 56 -1.70 -17.52 -17.24
N GLY A 57 -1.91 -16.64 -16.28
CA GLY A 57 -0.99 -16.35 -15.18
C GLY A 57 -0.98 -17.41 -14.07
N VAL A 58 -0.59 -17.04 -12.86
CA VAL A 58 -0.58 -17.92 -11.70
C VAL A 58 -1.90 -17.81 -10.95
N LEU A 59 -2.61 -18.92 -10.79
CA LEU A 59 -3.85 -18.93 -10.02
C LEU A 59 -3.55 -18.77 -8.53
N CYS A 60 -3.91 -17.64 -7.99
CA CYS A 60 -3.74 -17.28 -6.58
C CYS A 60 -5.09 -17.10 -5.88
N ALA A 61 -5.07 -17.24 -4.56
CA ALA A 61 -6.27 -17.11 -3.73
C ALA A 61 -6.03 -16.12 -2.58
N PRO A 62 -6.29 -14.81 -2.78
CA PRO A 62 -6.25 -13.83 -1.70
C PRO A 62 -7.20 -14.16 -0.56
N ILE A 63 -6.70 -14.08 0.68
CA ILE A 63 -7.46 -14.20 1.93
C ILE A 63 -6.91 -13.19 2.95
N THR A 64 -7.67 -12.92 3.99
CA THR A 64 -7.24 -12.01 5.06
C THR A 64 -6.16 -12.62 5.95
N VAL A 65 -5.36 -11.77 6.62
CA VAL A 65 -4.36 -12.21 7.63
C VAL A 65 -5.03 -13.03 8.73
N SER A 66 -6.22 -12.64 9.19
CA SER A 66 -6.98 -13.40 10.19
C SER A 66 -7.33 -14.81 9.68
N ARG A 67 -7.76 -14.89 8.42
CA ARG A 67 -8.09 -16.19 7.82
C ARG A 67 -6.86 -17.08 7.61
N CYS A 68 -5.71 -16.51 7.27
CA CYS A 68 -4.45 -17.26 7.23
C CYS A 68 -4.13 -17.88 8.60
N LYS A 69 -4.32 -17.12 9.69
CA LYS A 69 -4.09 -17.61 11.06
C LYS A 69 -5.09 -18.70 11.45
N GLU A 70 -6.39 -18.50 11.18
CA GLU A 70 -7.45 -19.49 11.46
C GLU A 70 -7.20 -20.83 10.76
N LEU A 71 -6.69 -20.79 9.54
CA LEU A 71 -6.43 -21.98 8.73
C LEU A 71 -5.01 -22.51 8.87
N ASP A 72 -4.17 -21.92 9.75
CA ASP A 72 -2.76 -22.28 9.94
C ASP A 72 -1.98 -22.28 8.61
N LEU A 73 -2.04 -21.17 7.90
CA LEU A 73 -1.35 -20.95 6.62
C LEU A 73 -0.21 -19.93 6.82
N PRO A 74 0.97 -20.38 7.27
CA PRO A 74 2.14 -19.52 7.43
C PRO A 74 2.66 -19.03 6.08
N HIS A 75 3.43 -17.94 6.09
CA HIS A 75 4.15 -17.50 4.90
C HIS A 75 5.05 -18.60 4.37
N GLN A 76 5.20 -18.66 3.04
CA GLN A 76 6.01 -19.67 2.36
C GLN A 76 7.49 -19.59 2.73
N VAL A 77 7.98 -18.40 3.04
CA VAL A 77 9.34 -18.12 3.49
C VAL A 77 9.32 -17.18 4.70
N SER A 78 10.29 -17.33 5.58
CA SER A 78 10.47 -16.43 6.73
C SER A 78 11.09 -15.09 6.34
N ASP A 79 11.92 -15.09 5.30
CA ASP A 79 12.54 -13.90 4.72
C ASP A 79 12.09 -13.75 3.26
N ASN A 80 11.23 -12.77 3.02
CA ASN A 80 10.69 -12.51 1.69
C ASN A 80 11.58 -11.52 0.93
N THR A 81 12.38 -12.06 0.02
CA THR A 81 13.30 -11.29 -0.84
C THR A 81 12.71 -10.90 -2.19
N SER A 82 11.41 -11.15 -2.44
CA SER A 82 10.77 -10.75 -3.70
C SER A 82 10.70 -9.23 -3.84
N VAL A 83 10.86 -8.73 -5.06
CA VAL A 83 10.94 -7.29 -5.36
C VAL A 83 9.74 -6.51 -4.80
N LEU A 84 8.54 -7.06 -4.89
CA LEU A 84 7.29 -6.44 -4.46
C LEU A 84 6.75 -7.00 -3.13
N GLY A 85 7.49 -7.91 -2.49
CA GLY A 85 7.12 -8.50 -1.22
C GLY A 85 5.81 -9.29 -1.28
N THR A 86 5.51 -9.98 -2.40
CA THR A 86 4.26 -10.74 -2.60
C THR A 86 4.09 -11.77 -1.49
N PRO A 87 2.98 -11.70 -0.72
CA PRO A 87 2.84 -12.43 0.54
C PRO A 87 2.28 -13.85 0.34
N PHE A 88 3.01 -14.68 -0.39
CA PHE A 88 2.65 -16.09 -0.56
C PHE A 88 2.66 -16.83 0.76
N THR A 89 1.61 -17.64 0.99
CA THR A 89 1.59 -18.64 2.06
C THR A 89 1.94 -20.02 1.51
N VAL A 90 2.04 -21.03 2.39
CA VAL A 90 2.17 -22.42 1.94
C VAL A 90 1.03 -22.78 0.99
N THR A 91 1.35 -23.51 -0.07
CA THR A 91 0.35 -23.98 -1.05
C THR A 91 -0.53 -25.07 -0.45
N ILE A 92 -1.79 -25.16 -0.93
CA ILE A 92 -2.80 -26.05 -0.37
C ILE A 92 -3.64 -26.73 -1.42
N ASP A 93 -4.25 -27.87 -1.03
CA ASP A 93 -5.36 -28.50 -1.70
C ASP A 93 -6.42 -28.93 -0.66
N LYS A 94 -7.70 -28.81 -1.01
CA LYS A 94 -8.77 -29.39 -0.19
C LYS A 94 -8.67 -30.93 -0.22
N LEU A 95 -8.72 -31.57 0.94
CA LEU A 95 -8.57 -33.03 1.06
C LEU A 95 -9.85 -33.78 0.69
N GLU A 96 -10.97 -33.39 1.29
CA GLU A 96 -12.23 -34.09 1.09
C GLU A 96 -12.92 -33.68 -0.21
N GLY A 97 -13.31 -34.65 -1.02
CA GLY A 97 -14.05 -34.45 -2.28
C GLY A 97 -13.18 -33.94 -3.44
N CYS A 98 -11.86 -33.97 -3.29
CA CYS A 98 -10.91 -33.67 -4.37
C CYS A 98 -10.10 -34.91 -4.76
N THR A 99 -9.50 -34.88 -5.96
CA THR A 99 -8.64 -35.95 -6.48
C THR A 99 -7.16 -35.61 -6.26
N THR A 100 -6.48 -35.12 -7.30
CA THR A 100 -5.04 -34.78 -7.25
C THR A 100 -4.79 -33.29 -6.98
N GLY A 101 -5.84 -32.48 -6.85
CA GLY A 101 -5.76 -31.03 -6.61
C GLY A 101 -5.59 -30.16 -7.89
N VAL A 102 -5.23 -30.75 -9.03
CA VAL A 102 -4.87 -29.99 -10.25
C VAL A 102 -6.06 -29.63 -11.12
N SER A 103 -7.12 -30.45 -11.12
CA SER A 103 -8.27 -30.22 -11.98
C SER A 103 -8.97 -28.89 -11.68
N ALA A 104 -9.67 -28.31 -12.67
CA ALA A 104 -10.44 -27.09 -12.45
C ALA A 104 -11.50 -27.28 -11.33
N ALA A 105 -12.03 -28.51 -11.20
CA ALA A 105 -12.97 -28.86 -10.14
C ALA A 105 -12.31 -28.85 -8.75
N ASP A 106 -11.15 -29.48 -8.60
CA ASP A 106 -10.38 -29.53 -7.34
C ASP A 106 -9.93 -28.14 -6.93
N ARG A 107 -9.40 -27.34 -7.87
CA ARG A 107 -8.98 -25.97 -7.60
C ARG A 107 -10.15 -25.09 -7.17
N ALA A 108 -11.28 -25.17 -7.87
CA ALA A 108 -12.49 -24.44 -7.48
C ALA A 108 -12.99 -24.86 -6.08
N ALA A 109 -12.95 -26.16 -5.76
CA ALA A 109 -13.33 -26.66 -4.45
C ALA A 109 -12.39 -26.16 -3.34
N THR A 110 -11.09 -26.11 -3.61
CA THR A 110 -10.06 -25.58 -2.68
C THR A 110 -10.27 -24.10 -2.43
N ILE A 111 -10.45 -23.29 -3.48
CA ILE A 111 -10.68 -21.85 -3.36
C ILE A 111 -11.97 -21.55 -2.60
N ARG A 112 -13.09 -22.24 -2.89
CA ARG A 112 -14.34 -22.08 -2.14
C ARG A 112 -14.17 -22.41 -0.66
N ALA A 113 -13.41 -23.46 -0.35
CA ALA A 113 -13.18 -23.85 1.05
C ALA A 113 -12.42 -22.78 1.85
N LEU A 114 -11.61 -21.91 1.21
CA LEU A 114 -11.00 -20.77 1.88
C LEU A 114 -12.02 -19.74 2.38
N ALA A 115 -13.13 -19.59 1.66
CA ALA A 115 -14.23 -18.70 2.03
C ALA A 115 -15.30 -19.36 2.93
N ASP A 116 -15.22 -20.66 3.16
CA ASP A 116 -16.18 -21.39 4.01
C ASP A 116 -15.79 -21.25 5.49
N PRO A 117 -16.62 -20.59 6.33
CA PRO A 117 -16.34 -20.44 7.76
C PRO A 117 -16.19 -21.79 8.51
N ALA A 118 -16.77 -22.88 7.99
CA ALA A 118 -16.66 -24.20 8.58
C ALA A 118 -15.30 -24.90 8.31
N SER A 119 -14.51 -24.39 7.36
CA SER A 119 -13.18 -24.93 7.07
C SER A 119 -12.21 -24.69 8.22
N THR A 120 -11.44 -25.74 8.53
CA THR A 120 -10.40 -25.76 9.57
C THR A 120 -9.02 -26.06 8.97
N PRO A 121 -7.92 -25.98 9.72
CA PRO A 121 -6.62 -26.42 9.22
C PRO A 121 -6.60 -27.83 8.65
N ALA A 122 -7.39 -28.75 9.21
CA ALA A 122 -7.51 -30.14 8.75
C ALA A 122 -8.25 -30.30 7.41
N THR A 123 -8.94 -29.24 6.93
CA THR A 123 -9.62 -29.25 5.62
C THR A 123 -8.61 -29.31 4.46
N PHE A 124 -7.37 -28.86 4.69
CA PHE A 124 -6.37 -28.66 3.65
C PHE A 124 -5.12 -29.52 3.83
N GLY A 125 -4.71 -30.19 2.74
CA GLY A 125 -3.36 -30.75 2.59
C GLY A 125 -2.34 -29.66 2.25
N ARG A 126 -1.11 -29.85 2.67
CA ARG A 126 0.06 -28.97 2.44
C ARG A 126 1.27 -29.81 2.08
N PRO A 127 2.01 -29.53 1.00
CA PRO A 127 1.71 -28.53 -0.03
C PRO A 127 0.56 -28.97 -0.95
N GLY A 128 0.10 -28.04 -1.80
CA GLY A 128 -0.93 -28.27 -2.80
C GLY A 128 -0.72 -27.43 -4.07
N HIS A 129 -1.80 -27.19 -4.82
CA HIS A 129 -1.78 -26.54 -6.13
C HIS A 129 -2.45 -25.16 -6.17
N ILE A 130 -3.05 -24.72 -5.06
CA ILE A 130 -3.56 -23.36 -4.91
C ILE A 130 -2.56 -22.56 -4.08
N ASN A 131 -2.33 -21.31 -4.49
CA ASN A 131 -1.40 -20.37 -3.88
C ASN A 131 -2.18 -19.31 -3.07
N PRO A 132 -2.42 -19.49 -1.76
CA PRO A 132 -3.07 -18.44 -0.98
C PRO A 132 -2.11 -17.25 -0.80
N LEU A 133 -2.70 -16.04 -0.83
CA LEU A 133 -2.00 -14.78 -0.58
C LEU A 133 -2.59 -14.09 0.66
N SER A 134 -1.72 -13.70 1.58
CA SER A 134 -2.11 -13.00 2.81
C SER A 134 -2.27 -11.50 2.53
N ALA A 135 -3.51 -11.02 2.29
CA ALA A 135 -3.77 -9.60 2.03
C ALA A 135 -3.50 -8.73 3.27
N GLN A 136 -2.93 -7.55 3.05
CA GLN A 136 -2.69 -6.60 4.12
C GLN A 136 -4.01 -6.12 4.76
N GLU A 137 -4.00 -5.94 6.09
CA GLU A 137 -5.11 -5.27 6.77
C GLU A 137 -5.32 -3.87 6.18
N LYS A 138 -6.58 -3.40 6.08
CA LYS A 138 -7.03 -2.18 5.40
C LYS A 138 -6.99 -2.23 3.86
N GLY A 139 -6.61 -3.34 3.25
CA GLY A 139 -6.74 -3.56 1.80
C GLY A 139 -5.92 -2.57 0.98
N VAL A 140 -6.49 -2.08 -0.13
CA VAL A 140 -5.82 -1.15 -1.07
C VAL A 140 -5.41 0.18 -0.42
N LEU A 141 -6.02 0.57 0.69
CA LEU A 141 -5.59 1.75 1.47
C LEU A 141 -4.28 1.53 2.24
N ARG A 142 -3.78 0.30 2.32
CA ARG A 142 -2.47 -0.03 2.91
C ARG A 142 -1.44 -0.42 1.86
N ARG A 143 -1.85 -1.23 0.89
CA ARG A 143 -1.01 -1.69 -0.22
C ARG A 143 -1.84 -1.72 -1.50
N ALA A 144 -1.46 -0.88 -2.47
CA ALA A 144 -2.15 -0.74 -3.75
C ALA A 144 -1.82 -1.92 -4.70
N GLY A 145 -2.18 -3.15 -4.32
CA GLY A 145 -1.92 -4.37 -5.07
C GLY A 145 -3.18 -5.18 -5.35
N HIS A 146 -3.12 -6.06 -6.35
CA HIS A 146 -4.24 -6.89 -6.80
C HIS A 146 -4.77 -7.83 -5.70
N THR A 147 -3.88 -8.32 -4.82
CA THR A 147 -4.24 -9.11 -3.62
C THR A 147 -5.22 -8.36 -2.74
N GLU A 148 -4.89 -7.12 -2.39
CA GLU A 148 -5.72 -6.23 -1.57
C GLU A 148 -6.99 -5.81 -2.30
N ALA A 149 -6.89 -5.51 -3.60
CA ALA A 149 -8.03 -5.14 -4.45
C ALA A 149 -9.09 -6.26 -4.47
N THR A 150 -8.67 -7.52 -4.58
CA THR A 150 -9.59 -8.68 -4.57
C THR A 150 -10.36 -8.79 -3.25
N ILE A 151 -9.68 -8.61 -2.11
CA ILE A 151 -10.32 -8.64 -0.78
C ILE A 151 -11.29 -7.47 -0.60
N ASP A 152 -10.90 -6.28 -1.04
CA ASP A 152 -11.75 -5.09 -0.92
C ASP A 152 -12.97 -5.17 -1.83
N MET A 153 -12.84 -5.69 -3.05
CA MET A 153 -13.99 -5.98 -3.92
C MET A 153 -14.96 -6.94 -3.25
N ALA A 154 -14.46 -8.02 -2.60
CA ALA A 154 -15.32 -8.95 -1.87
C ALA A 154 -16.06 -8.24 -0.73
N ARG A 155 -15.36 -7.41 0.07
CA ARG A 155 -15.99 -6.63 1.15
C ARG A 155 -17.02 -5.64 0.65
N MET A 156 -16.70 -4.85 -0.39
CA MET A 156 -17.63 -3.87 -0.98
C MET A 156 -18.86 -4.54 -1.59
N ALA A 157 -18.72 -5.77 -2.13
CA ALA A 157 -19.81 -6.58 -2.65
C ALA A 157 -20.63 -7.28 -1.55
N GLY A 158 -20.25 -7.17 -0.26
CA GLY A 158 -20.91 -7.86 0.85
C GLY A 158 -20.68 -9.37 0.87
N LEU A 159 -19.59 -9.85 0.27
CA LEU A 159 -19.20 -11.26 0.21
C LEU A 159 -18.10 -11.58 1.22
N TYR A 160 -17.83 -12.86 1.45
CA TYR A 160 -16.71 -13.26 2.31
C TYR A 160 -15.39 -12.73 1.75
N PRO A 161 -14.50 -12.13 2.60
CA PRO A 161 -13.28 -11.48 2.14
C PRO A 161 -12.20 -12.50 1.73
N ALA A 162 -12.48 -13.21 0.66
CA ALA A 162 -11.62 -14.15 -0.04
C ALA A 162 -11.92 -14.13 -1.53
N GLY A 163 -10.96 -14.37 -2.38
CA GLY A 163 -11.14 -14.38 -3.82
C GLY A 163 -10.19 -15.31 -4.55
N ALA A 164 -10.29 -15.29 -5.86
CA ALA A 164 -9.29 -15.81 -6.78
C ALA A 164 -8.81 -14.67 -7.67
N LEU A 165 -7.54 -14.67 -8.00
CA LEU A 165 -6.93 -13.78 -8.99
C LEU A 165 -5.98 -14.56 -9.89
N MET A 166 -5.77 -14.02 -11.09
CA MET A 166 -4.79 -14.52 -12.05
C MET A 166 -4.37 -13.38 -12.97
N GLU A 167 -3.07 -13.19 -13.12
CA GLU A 167 -2.49 -12.21 -14.03
C GLU A 167 -2.87 -12.53 -15.47
N ILE A 168 -3.12 -11.49 -16.28
CA ILE A 168 -3.50 -11.65 -17.70
C ILE A 168 -2.27 -11.50 -18.58
N MET A 169 -1.98 -12.57 -19.32
CA MET A 169 -0.88 -12.65 -20.27
C MET A 169 -1.41 -12.57 -21.70
N THR A 170 -0.59 -12.01 -22.59
CA THR A 170 -0.80 -12.04 -24.04
C THR A 170 -0.53 -13.44 -24.63
N GLU A 171 -0.91 -13.68 -25.89
CA GLU A 171 -0.74 -14.99 -26.53
C GLU A 171 0.73 -15.38 -26.74
N ASP A 172 1.60 -14.40 -26.87
CA ASP A 172 3.05 -14.59 -27.01
C ASP A 172 3.79 -14.78 -25.68
N GLY A 173 3.05 -14.76 -24.53
CA GLY A 173 3.59 -14.97 -23.20
C GLY A 173 4.06 -13.69 -22.50
N GLY A 174 3.84 -12.51 -23.10
CA GLY A 174 4.06 -11.22 -22.44
C GLY A 174 2.93 -10.88 -21.46
N MET A 175 3.10 -9.82 -20.66
CA MET A 175 2.04 -9.32 -19.80
C MET A 175 1.11 -8.40 -20.59
N ALA A 176 -0.21 -8.62 -20.50
CA ALA A 176 -1.20 -7.75 -21.14
C ALA A 176 -1.20 -6.36 -20.48
N ARG A 177 -1.24 -5.32 -21.30
CA ARG A 177 -1.30 -3.92 -20.86
C ARG A 177 -2.70 -3.36 -21.10
N LEU A 178 -2.94 -2.15 -20.67
CA LEU A 178 -4.27 -1.54 -20.67
C LEU A 178 -5.03 -1.67 -22.02
N PRO A 179 -4.41 -1.52 -23.22
CA PRO A 179 -5.12 -1.70 -24.48
C PRO A 179 -5.59 -3.13 -24.74
N GLU A 180 -4.77 -4.14 -24.40
CA GLU A 180 -5.10 -5.57 -24.52
C GLU A 180 -6.16 -5.97 -23.51
N LEU A 181 -6.06 -5.46 -22.27
CA LEU A 181 -7.02 -5.69 -21.20
C LEU A 181 -8.41 -5.13 -21.55
N ARG A 182 -8.49 -3.94 -22.19
CA ARG A 182 -9.75 -3.39 -22.65
C ARG A 182 -10.37 -4.25 -23.74
N LYS A 183 -9.59 -4.79 -24.68
CA LYS A 183 -10.07 -5.72 -25.72
C LYS A 183 -10.67 -6.99 -25.10
N MET A 184 -9.97 -7.58 -24.13
CA MET A 184 -10.47 -8.74 -23.40
C MET A 184 -11.76 -8.42 -22.63
N ALA A 185 -11.82 -7.27 -21.98
CA ALA A 185 -13.00 -6.84 -21.25
C ALA A 185 -14.20 -6.66 -22.19
N ASP A 186 -14.01 -6.06 -23.37
CA ASP A 186 -15.05 -5.90 -24.38
C ASP A 186 -15.49 -7.24 -24.98
N GLU A 187 -14.55 -8.15 -25.27
CA GLU A 187 -14.83 -9.48 -25.84
C GLU A 187 -15.69 -10.34 -24.90
N PHE A 188 -15.37 -10.32 -23.61
CA PHE A 188 -16.07 -11.16 -22.62
C PHE A 188 -17.10 -10.38 -21.79
N ASN A 189 -17.39 -9.13 -22.15
CA ASN A 189 -18.30 -8.24 -21.42
C ASN A 189 -17.98 -8.16 -19.92
N LEU A 190 -16.69 -7.91 -19.60
CA LEU A 190 -16.19 -7.77 -18.26
C LEU A 190 -15.99 -6.29 -17.91
N LYS A 191 -16.08 -5.95 -16.64
CA LYS A 191 -15.68 -4.62 -16.15
C LYS A 191 -14.17 -4.53 -15.99
N LEU A 192 -13.60 -3.37 -16.38
CA LEU A 192 -12.20 -3.03 -16.28
C LEU A 192 -12.04 -1.78 -15.42
N ILE A 193 -11.46 -1.93 -14.25
CA ILE A 193 -11.26 -0.86 -13.26
C ILE A 193 -9.79 -0.72 -12.87
N SER A 194 -9.43 0.40 -12.22
CA SER A 194 -8.09 0.60 -11.68
C SER A 194 -8.08 0.54 -10.14
N ILE A 195 -6.94 0.09 -9.58
CA ILE A 195 -6.71 0.16 -8.13
C ILE A 195 -6.75 1.62 -7.65
N ARG A 196 -6.29 2.56 -8.48
CA ARG A 196 -6.37 4.01 -8.20
C ARG A 196 -7.81 4.46 -7.98
N ASP A 197 -8.73 4.06 -8.85
CA ASP A 197 -10.15 4.42 -8.73
C ASP A 197 -10.80 3.72 -7.53
N MET A 198 -10.41 2.47 -7.22
CA MET A 198 -10.83 1.78 -5.99
C MET A 198 -10.40 2.52 -4.73
N ILE A 199 -9.16 3.01 -4.68
CA ILE A 199 -8.65 3.81 -3.56
C ILE A 199 -9.46 5.09 -3.44
N ALA A 200 -9.67 5.81 -4.54
CA ALA A 200 -10.46 7.05 -4.55
C ALA A 200 -11.90 6.81 -4.08
N TYR A 201 -12.51 5.71 -4.52
CA TYR A 201 -13.85 5.28 -4.11
C TYR A 201 -13.91 5.00 -2.61
N ARG A 202 -12.99 4.18 -2.07
CA ARG A 202 -12.93 3.86 -0.65
C ARG A 202 -12.65 5.08 0.22
N LEU A 203 -11.73 5.95 -0.19
CA LEU A 203 -11.45 7.21 0.51
C LEU A 203 -12.65 8.16 0.53
N LYS A 204 -13.54 8.07 -0.45
CA LYS A 204 -14.79 8.85 -0.47
C LYS A 204 -15.85 8.25 0.44
N GLN A 205 -15.90 6.92 0.55
CA GLN A 205 -16.90 6.20 1.36
C GLN A 205 -16.46 5.98 2.82
N GLU A 206 -15.16 5.86 3.05
CA GLU A 206 -14.58 5.49 4.34
C GLU A 206 -13.55 6.53 4.78
N SER A 207 -13.92 7.43 5.67
CA SER A 207 -12.90 8.23 6.38
C SER A 207 -12.21 7.34 7.42
N ILE A 208 -10.91 7.03 7.23
CA ILE A 208 -10.09 6.26 8.20
C ILE A 208 -9.54 7.12 9.32
N VAL A 209 -9.76 8.44 9.25
CA VAL A 209 -9.37 9.41 10.27
C VAL A 209 -10.59 10.13 10.82
N GLU A 210 -10.49 10.60 12.04
CA GLU A 210 -11.41 11.51 12.70
C GLU A 210 -10.70 12.84 12.85
N GLU A 211 -11.27 13.91 12.30
CA GLU A 211 -10.74 15.26 12.40
C GLU A 211 -11.04 15.87 13.75
N GLY A 212 -10.03 16.50 14.36
CA GLY A 212 -10.15 17.23 15.62
C GLY A 212 -10.42 18.71 15.41
N VAL A 213 -10.22 19.50 16.47
CA VAL A 213 -10.48 20.94 16.46
C VAL A 213 -9.28 21.69 15.88
N GLU A 214 -9.53 22.62 14.96
CA GLU A 214 -8.53 23.54 14.44
C GLU A 214 -8.15 24.58 15.49
N VAL A 215 -6.85 24.82 15.65
CA VAL A 215 -6.31 25.84 16.55
C VAL A 215 -5.23 26.67 15.89
N ASP A 216 -5.06 27.90 16.36
CA ASP A 216 -3.94 28.76 16.00
C ASP A 216 -2.64 28.28 16.64
N MET A 217 -1.57 28.21 15.87
CA MET A 217 -0.27 27.65 16.32
C MET A 217 0.90 28.54 15.89
N PRO A 218 1.22 29.59 16.67
CA PRO A 218 2.46 30.33 16.49
C PRO A 218 3.67 29.49 16.90
N THR A 219 4.71 29.45 16.06
CA THR A 219 5.95 28.68 16.29
C THR A 219 7.17 29.54 15.97
N GLU A 220 8.36 29.06 16.39
CA GLU A 220 9.65 29.71 16.03
C GLU A 220 9.92 29.67 14.52
N HIS A 221 9.25 28.75 13.77
CA HIS A 221 9.46 28.53 12.33
C HIS A 221 8.33 29.08 11.46
N GLY A 222 7.43 29.89 12.03
CA GLY A 222 6.32 30.53 11.34
C GLY A 222 5.01 30.42 12.10
N HIS A 223 3.97 31.02 11.51
CA HIS A 223 2.61 31.04 12.09
C HIS A 223 1.72 30.11 11.30
N PHE A 224 1.19 29.08 11.94
CA PHE A 224 0.39 28.00 11.35
C PHE A 224 -0.98 27.90 12.01
N ARG A 225 -1.86 27.13 11.38
CA ARG A 225 -3.02 26.49 12.00
C ARG A 225 -2.70 25.01 12.17
N LEU A 226 -3.26 24.40 13.20
CA LEU A 226 -3.04 22.99 13.53
C LEU A 226 -4.37 22.27 13.68
N ILE A 227 -4.51 21.11 13.03
CA ILE A 227 -5.62 20.17 13.22
C ILE A 227 -5.03 18.82 13.61
N PRO A 228 -5.43 18.21 14.75
CA PRO A 228 -5.13 16.82 15.04
C PRO A 228 -6.09 15.88 14.30
N PHE A 229 -5.60 14.72 13.91
CA PHE A 229 -6.37 13.65 13.28
C PHE A 229 -6.16 12.35 14.03
N ARG A 230 -7.24 11.67 14.44
CA ARG A 230 -7.16 10.36 15.05
C ARG A 230 -7.40 9.26 14.03
N GLN A 231 -6.47 8.33 13.89
CA GLN A 231 -6.64 7.15 13.05
C GLN A 231 -7.61 6.17 13.71
N LYS A 232 -8.77 5.92 13.08
CA LYS A 232 -9.86 5.09 13.65
C LYS A 232 -9.47 3.64 13.94
N SER A 233 -8.50 3.09 13.20
CA SER A 233 -8.14 1.68 13.31
C SER A 233 -7.24 1.31 14.50
N ASN A 234 -6.45 2.26 15.01
CA ASN A 234 -5.46 2.02 16.08
C ASN A 234 -5.40 3.13 17.13
N GLY A 235 -6.20 4.19 16.96
CA GLY A 235 -6.27 5.34 17.89
C GLY A 235 -5.05 6.27 17.85
N LEU A 236 -4.10 6.07 16.95
CA LEU A 236 -2.94 6.96 16.83
C LEU A 236 -3.38 8.36 16.39
N GLU A 237 -2.78 9.36 17.00
CA GLU A 237 -3.03 10.77 16.70
C GLU A 237 -1.92 11.32 15.82
N HIS A 238 -2.30 11.95 14.72
CA HIS A 238 -1.47 12.61 13.76
C HIS A 238 -1.80 14.09 13.74
N VAL A 239 -0.92 14.92 13.18
CA VAL A 239 -1.13 16.36 13.18
C VAL A 239 -0.91 16.91 11.78
N ALA A 240 -1.78 17.82 11.34
CA ALA A 240 -1.53 18.69 10.21
C ALA A 240 -1.26 20.12 10.69
N LEU A 241 -0.07 20.66 10.35
CA LEU A 241 0.22 22.08 10.46
C LEU A 241 0.12 22.69 9.08
N PHE A 242 -0.67 23.75 8.92
CA PHE A 242 -0.87 24.35 7.62
C PHE A 242 -0.98 25.86 7.68
N ARG A 243 -0.67 26.51 6.55
CA ARG A 243 -0.75 27.97 6.38
C ARG A 243 -1.44 28.31 5.08
N GLY A 244 -2.20 29.38 5.08
CA GLY A 244 -2.93 29.87 3.90
C GLY A 244 -4.22 29.09 3.61
N THR A 245 -4.79 29.37 2.45
CA THR A 245 -5.92 28.67 1.86
C THR A 245 -5.58 28.38 0.40
N TRP A 246 -6.19 27.36 -0.18
CA TRP A 246 -5.93 26.94 -1.56
C TRP A 246 -7.19 26.44 -2.23
N ASP A 247 -7.19 26.50 -3.54
CA ASP A 247 -8.22 25.87 -4.36
C ASP A 247 -7.84 24.41 -4.64
N GLN A 248 -8.82 23.57 -4.96
CA GLN A 248 -8.67 22.13 -5.15
C GLN A 248 -7.59 21.76 -6.19
N ASP A 249 -7.43 22.58 -7.25
CA ASP A 249 -6.47 22.38 -8.32
C ASP A 249 -5.16 23.14 -8.14
N GLU A 250 -4.99 23.85 -7.03
CA GLU A 250 -3.79 24.64 -6.75
C GLU A 250 -2.68 23.76 -6.17
N PRO A 251 -1.49 23.68 -6.81
CA PRO A 251 -0.38 22.93 -6.26
C PRO A 251 0.29 23.68 -5.12
N ILE A 252 0.25 23.13 -3.91
CA ILE A 252 0.84 23.72 -2.70
C ILE A 252 2.07 22.93 -2.22
N LEU A 253 2.89 23.56 -1.37
CA LEU A 253 3.99 22.85 -0.68
C LEU A 253 3.44 21.86 0.34
N VAL A 254 3.90 20.61 0.26
CA VAL A 254 3.51 19.54 1.19
C VAL A 254 4.73 18.82 1.73
N ARG A 255 4.77 18.62 3.05
CA ARG A 255 5.68 17.70 3.72
C ARG A 255 4.91 16.65 4.47
N VAL A 256 5.12 15.37 4.14
CA VAL A 256 4.70 14.26 4.99
C VAL A 256 5.90 13.84 5.83
N HIS A 257 5.84 14.11 7.13
CA HIS A 257 6.91 13.86 8.09
C HIS A 257 6.49 12.75 9.06
N SER A 258 7.29 11.69 9.16
CA SER A 258 7.09 10.66 10.18
C SER A 258 7.84 11.05 11.44
N SER A 259 7.21 10.94 12.61
CA SER A 259 7.77 11.32 13.90
C SER A 259 9.15 10.70 14.16
N CYS A 260 10.00 11.47 14.78
CA CYS A 260 11.31 11.05 15.23
C CYS A 260 11.62 11.74 16.55
N ALA A 261 11.18 11.19 17.67
CA ALA A 261 11.32 11.81 18.99
C ALA A 261 12.76 12.24 19.28
N THR A 262 13.73 11.43 18.89
CA THR A 262 15.15 11.77 19.09
C THR A 262 15.60 12.97 18.27
N GLY A 263 15.16 13.09 17.01
CA GLY A 263 15.53 14.20 16.13
C GLY A 263 14.66 15.44 16.33
N ASP A 264 13.34 15.24 16.37
CA ASP A 264 12.37 16.35 16.35
C ASP A 264 12.27 17.06 17.72
N ILE A 265 12.38 16.29 18.83
CA ILE A 265 12.24 16.84 20.21
C ILE A 265 13.60 17.10 20.84
N PHE A 266 14.51 16.09 20.79
CA PHE A 266 15.79 16.17 21.50
C PHE A 266 16.95 16.70 20.65
N GLY A 267 16.72 17.03 19.38
CA GLY A 267 17.75 17.58 18.49
C GLY A 267 18.93 16.63 18.25
N SER A 268 18.67 15.31 18.22
CA SER A 268 19.73 14.32 18.00
C SER A 268 20.47 14.56 16.69
N LYS A 269 21.79 14.56 16.74
CA LYS A 269 22.65 14.68 15.56
C LYS A 269 22.83 13.38 14.76
N ARG A 270 22.26 12.25 15.23
CA ARG A 270 22.34 10.95 14.53
C ARG A 270 21.46 10.86 13.29
N CYS A 271 20.51 11.76 13.11
CA CYS A 271 19.63 11.86 11.95
C CYS A 271 19.47 13.31 11.50
N ASP A 272 18.72 13.51 10.43
CA ASP A 272 18.39 14.80 9.82
C ASP A 272 16.90 15.19 10.01
N CYS A 273 16.16 14.47 10.85
CA CYS A 273 14.68 14.59 10.93
C CYS A 273 14.24 15.98 11.42
N GLY A 274 14.71 16.42 12.59
CA GLY A 274 14.33 17.73 13.14
C GLY A 274 14.72 18.90 12.20
N GLU A 275 15.92 18.87 11.61
CA GLU A 275 16.34 19.89 10.65
C GLU A 275 15.44 19.92 9.41
N GLN A 276 15.00 18.74 8.91
CA GLN A 276 14.06 18.67 7.79
C GLN A 276 12.67 19.18 8.17
N LEU A 277 12.19 18.91 9.38
CA LEU A 277 10.91 19.41 9.87
C LEU A 277 10.90 20.94 9.93
N HIS A 278 11.87 21.53 10.60
CA HIS A 278 11.99 22.97 10.74
C HIS A 278 12.13 23.66 9.37
N LYS A 279 12.99 23.12 8.49
CA LYS A 279 13.18 23.64 7.14
C LYS A 279 11.89 23.59 6.31
N ALA A 280 11.10 22.52 6.44
CA ALA A 280 9.81 22.42 5.76
C ALA A 280 8.83 23.50 6.24
N MET A 281 8.75 23.71 7.56
CA MET A 281 7.91 24.76 8.14
C MET A 281 8.34 26.15 7.65
N GLU A 282 9.61 26.48 7.68
CA GLU A 282 10.13 27.75 7.17
C GLU A 282 9.88 27.97 5.67
N MET A 283 9.98 26.91 4.86
CA MET A 283 9.67 26.98 3.44
C MET A 283 8.17 27.26 3.19
N ILE A 284 7.29 26.64 3.97
CA ILE A 284 5.84 26.89 3.90
C ILE A 284 5.52 28.29 4.40
N ASP A 285 6.15 28.75 5.48
CA ASP A 285 5.94 30.11 6.01
C ASP A 285 6.32 31.16 4.97
N LYS A 286 7.47 31.01 4.32
CA LYS A 286 7.92 31.86 3.21
C LYS A 286 6.99 31.83 2.01
N ALA A 287 6.45 30.66 1.65
CA ALA A 287 5.55 30.51 0.52
C ALA A 287 4.14 31.06 0.84
N GLY A 288 3.80 31.25 2.11
CA GLY A 288 2.49 31.68 2.58
C GLY A 288 1.38 30.63 2.47
N LYS A 289 1.66 29.48 1.83
CA LYS A 289 0.72 28.37 1.63
C LYS A 289 1.43 27.03 1.70
N GLY A 290 0.82 26.07 2.40
CA GLY A 290 1.29 24.68 2.42
C GLY A 290 0.92 23.92 3.68
N VAL A 291 1.28 22.64 3.72
CA VAL A 291 0.93 21.69 4.78
C VAL A 291 2.14 20.85 5.20
N VAL A 292 2.36 20.70 6.49
CA VAL A 292 3.16 19.63 7.08
C VAL A 292 2.20 18.62 7.70
N VAL A 293 2.15 17.40 7.20
CA VAL A 293 1.47 16.28 7.86
C VAL A 293 2.51 15.57 8.72
N TYR A 294 2.35 15.64 10.03
CA TYR A 294 3.20 14.98 11.02
C TYR A 294 2.55 13.67 11.46
N LEU A 295 3.10 12.55 10.99
CA LEU A 295 2.59 11.22 11.26
C LEU A 295 3.28 10.62 12.48
N ASN A 296 2.50 10.17 13.45
CA ASN A 296 2.99 9.43 14.62
C ASN A 296 3.36 7.99 14.23
N GLN A 297 4.48 7.85 13.51
CA GLN A 297 5.04 6.59 12.99
C GLN A 297 6.55 6.54 13.26
N GLU A 298 6.89 6.51 14.56
CA GLU A 298 8.28 6.51 15.05
C GLU A 298 9.09 5.34 14.48
N GLY A 299 10.37 5.59 14.18
CA GLY A 299 11.27 4.56 13.71
C GLY A 299 10.89 3.92 12.36
N ARG A 300 10.17 4.64 11.48
CA ARG A 300 9.57 4.10 10.24
C ARG A 300 8.47 3.06 10.48
N GLY A 301 7.72 3.22 11.58
CA GLY A 301 6.60 2.34 11.94
C GLY A 301 6.93 1.31 13.01
N ILE A 302 8.21 1.04 13.30
CA ILE A 302 8.61 0.02 14.31
C ILE A 302 8.49 0.50 15.76
N GLY A 303 8.31 1.80 15.99
CA GLY A 303 8.20 2.40 17.32
C GLY A 303 9.55 2.77 17.95
N LEU A 304 9.47 3.52 19.06
CA LEU A 304 10.67 4.05 19.73
C LEU A 304 11.54 2.95 20.37
N MET A 305 10.92 1.94 20.98
CA MET A 305 11.65 0.87 21.66
C MET A 305 12.52 0.07 20.68
N GLU A 306 11.94 -0.35 19.57
CA GLU A 306 12.68 -1.12 18.55
C GLU A 306 13.72 -0.25 17.84
N LYS A 307 13.43 1.04 17.62
CA LYS A 307 14.41 2.00 17.14
C LYS A 307 15.63 2.13 18.07
N MET A 308 15.45 2.10 19.39
CA MET A 308 16.59 2.13 20.34
C MET A 308 17.43 0.85 20.26
N LYS A 309 16.80 -0.31 20.10
CA LYS A 309 17.52 -1.56 19.82
C LYS A 309 18.30 -1.49 18.50
N ALA A 310 17.68 -0.96 17.44
CA ALA A 310 18.37 -0.72 16.16
C ALA A 310 19.58 0.22 16.32
N TYR A 311 19.46 1.30 17.12
CA TYR A 311 20.57 2.18 17.42
C TYR A 311 21.73 1.45 18.12
N LYS A 312 21.43 0.51 19.04
CA LYS A 312 22.47 -0.29 19.69
C LYS A 312 23.20 -1.18 18.69
N LEU A 313 22.46 -1.85 17.80
CA LEU A 313 23.06 -2.66 16.74
C LEU A 313 23.90 -1.82 15.75
N GLN A 314 23.50 -0.55 15.50
CA GLN A 314 24.31 0.36 14.70
C GLN A 314 25.60 0.80 15.38
N GLU A 315 25.61 0.93 16.71
CA GLU A 315 26.85 1.16 17.49
C GLU A 315 27.81 -0.04 17.39
N ASP A 316 27.26 -1.25 17.27
CA ASP A 316 28.01 -2.48 17.09
C ASP A 316 28.42 -2.74 15.62
N GLY A 317 28.14 -1.78 14.70
CA GLY A 317 28.66 -1.76 13.33
C GLY A 317 27.66 -2.06 12.21
N LEU A 318 26.42 -2.43 12.49
CA LEU A 318 25.40 -2.62 11.46
C LEU A 318 24.98 -1.28 10.83
N ASP A 319 24.43 -1.31 9.62
CA ASP A 319 23.73 -0.15 9.07
C ASP A 319 22.25 -0.12 9.48
N THR A 320 21.54 0.94 9.10
CA THR A 320 20.13 1.13 9.52
C THR A 320 19.19 0.06 8.97
N VAL A 321 19.45 -0.45 7.76
CA VAL A 321 18.61 -1.47 7.11
C VAL A 321 18.86 -2.83 7.76
N ASP A 322 20.12 -3.22 7.87
CA ASP A 322 20.50 -4.50 8.48
C ASP A 322 20.10 -4.58 9.96
N ALA A 323 20.20 -3.46 10.71
CA ALA A 323 19.74 -3.40 12.09
C ALA A 323 18.22 -3.69 12.22
N ASN A 324 17.39 -3.15 11.31
CA ASN A 324 15.94 -3.42 11.31
C ASN A 324 15.66 -4.88 10.95
N ILE A 325 16.33 -5.41 9.92
CA ILE A 325 16.16 -6.81 9.50
C ILE A 325 16.54 -7.79 10.62
N CYS A 326 17.65 -7.53 11.31
CA CYS A 326 18.07 -8.34 12.48
C CYS A 326 17.02 -8.35 13.61
N LEU A 327 16.21 -7.32 13.74
CA LEU A 327 15.11 -7.24 14.71
C LEU A 327 13.79 -7.83 14.17
N GLY A 328 13.76 -8.37 12.97
CA GLY A 328 12.58 -8.95 12.34
C GLY A 328 11.62 -7.93 11.71
N HIS A 329 12.09 -6.72 11.43
CA HIS A 329 11.31 -5.64 10.82
C HIS A 329 11.67 -5.44 9.36
N LEU A 330 10.71 -4.91 8.59
CA LEU A 330 10.97 -4.42 7.22
C LEU A 330 11.84 -3.14 7.26
N ALA A 331 12.48 -2.83 6.14
CA ALA A 331 13.23 -1.59 5.99
C ALA A 331 12.36 -0.32 6.15
N ASP A 332 11.08 -0.42 5.80
CA ASP A 332 10.06 0.64 5.93
C ASP A 332 8.67 0.04 6.15
N GLU A 333 8.09 0.26 7.34
CA GLU A 333 6.74 -0.20 7.72
C GLU A 333 5.71 0.95 7.79
N ARG A 334 6.03 2.12 7.22
CA ARG A 334 5.15 3.30 7.27
C ARG A 334 3.86 3.11 6.47
N ASP A 335 2.77 3.61 7.05
CA ASP A 335 1.46 3.72 6.40
C ASP A 335 1.33 5.11 5.74
N TYR A 336 1.49 5.18 4.43
CA TYR A 336 1.32 6.42 3.67
C TYR A 336 -0.14 6.77 3.41
N GLY A 337 -1.06 5.81 3.51
CA GLY A 337 -2.49 6.01 3.29
C GLY A 337 -3.12 6.99 4.25
N VAL A 338 -2.72 6.96 5.53
CA VAL A 338 -3.19 7.93 6.53
C VAL A 338 -2.78 9.35 6.17
N GLY A 339 -1.52 9.54 5.75
CA GLY A 339 -1.03 10.85 5.32
C GLY A 339 -1.77 11.37 4.08
N ALA A 340 -2.02 10.48 3.11
CA ALA A 340 -2.79 10.82 1.92
C ALA A 340 -4.23 11.23 2.26
N GLN A 341 -4.88 10.52 3.17
CA GLN A 341 -6.24 10.88 3.58
C GLN A 341 -6.29 12.22 4.32
N ILE A 342 -5.37 12.46 5.26
CA ILE A 342 -5.29 13.76 5.95
C ILE A 342 -5.15 14.90 4.92
N LEU A 343 -4.30 14.74 3.91
CA LEU A 343 -4.15 15.73 2.84
C LEU A 343 -5.46 15.95 2.06
N ARG A 344 -6.20 14.88 1.76
CA ARG A 344 -7.49 14.99 1.07
C ARG A 344 -8.57 15.65 1.92
N GLU A 345 -8.66 15.34 3.22
CA GLU A 345 -9.57 16.01 4.16
C GLU A 345 -9.29 17.53 4.22
N LEU A 346 -8.01 17.92 4.09
CA LEU A 346 -7.61 19.32 3.98
C LEU A 346 -7.83 19.92 2.58
N GLY A 347 -8.43 19.18 1.64
CA GLY A 347 -8.70 19.64 0.27
C GLY A 347 -7.46 19.71 -0.63
N VAL A 348 -6.35 19.04 -0.28
CA VAL A 348 -5.16 18.97 -1.12
C VAL A 348 -5.33 17.87 -2.16
N HIS A 349 -5.27 18.22 -3.44
CA HIS A 349 -5.30 17.28 -4.55
C HIS A 349 -4.01 17.31 -5.37
N LYS A 350 -3.43 18.51 -5.57
CA LYS A 350 -2.16 18.71 -6.26
C LYS A 350 -1.12 19.25 -5.30
N MET A 351 0.11 18.76 -5.41
CA MET A 351 1.15 19.16 -4.49
C MET A 351 2.53 19.29 -5.10
N ARG A 352 3.34 20.13 -4.47
CA ARG A 352 4.80 20.22 -4.61
C ARG A 352 5.39 19.52 -3.38
N LEU A 353 5.77 18.24 -3.54
CA LEU A 353 6.14 17.37 -2.41
C LEU A 353 7.58 17.60 -1.97
N MET A 354 7.77 18.03 -0.73
CA MET A 354 9.09 18.18 -0.11
C MET A 354 9.60 16.80 0.36
N THR A 355 10.46 16.17 -0.46
CA THR A 355 11.03 14.85 -0.14
C THR A 355 12.31 14.60 -0.91
N ASN A 356 13.20 13.77 -0.33
CA ASN A 356 14.35 13.18 -1.01
C ASN A 356 14.14 11.65 -1.20
N ASN A 357 12.97 11.11 -0.82
CA ASN A 357 12.65 9.69 -0.88
C ASN A 357 11.68 9.40 -2.04
N PRO A 358 12.10 8.73 -3.12
CA PRO A 358 11.23 8.43 -4.26
C PRO A 358 10.05 7.49 -3.89
N VAL A 359 10.21 6.59 -2.92
CA VAL A 359 9.14 5.68 -2.47
C VAL A 359 7.94 6.45 -1.89
N LYS A 360 8.18 7.60 -1.24
CA LYS A 360 7.08 8.46 -0.75
C LYS A 360 6.21 9.00 -1.89
N ARG A 361 6.80 9.28 -3.04
CA ARG A 361 6.08 9.73 -4.22
C ARG A 361 5.06 8.68 -4.65
N VAL A 362 5.53 7.47 -4.96
CA VAL A 362 4.67 6.35 -5.40
C VAL A 362 3.57 6.05 -4.36
N GLY A 363 3.93 6.09 -3.07
CA GLY A 363 2.97 5.87 -1.98
C GLY A 363 1.82 6.87 -1.94
N LEU A 364 2.04 8.14 -2.29
CA LEU A 364 1.00 9.19 -2.28
C LEU A 364 0.20 9.22 -3.59
N GLU A 365 0.84 9.07 -4.73
CA GLU A 365 0.20 9.03 -6.05
C GLU A 365 -0.79 7.86 -6.15
N ALA A 366 -0.47 6.71 -5.56
CA ALA A 366 -1.37 5.56 -5.47
C ALA A 366 -2.70 5.86 -4.74
N TYR A 367 -2.73 6.91 -3.91
CA TYR A 367 -3.95 7.36 -3.20
C TYR A 367 -4.66 8.54 -3.90
N GLY A 368 -4.39 8.78 -5.16
CA GLY A 368 -5.09 9.77 -5.98
C GLY A 368 -4.67 11.21 -5.73
N LEU A 369 -3.46 11.42 -5.18
CA LEU A 369 -2.85 12.75 -5.04
C LEU A 369 -1.91 12.99 -6.22
N GLU A 370 -2.00 14.15 -6.85
CA GLU A 370 -1.16 14.53 -7.99
C GLU A 370 0.09 15.27 -7.52
N ILE A 371 1.28 14.70 -7.78
CA ILE A 371 2.55 15.35 -7.45
C ILE A 371 3.10 16.06 -8.68
N ILE A 372 2.97 17.38 -8.66
CA ILE A 372 3.41 18.25 -9.77
C ILE A 372 4.92 18.46 -9.76
N GLU A 373 5.53 18.52 -8.57
CA GLU A 373 6.95 18.81 -8.39
C GLU A 373 7.50 18.10 -7.16
N ILE A 374 8.70 17.57 -7.25
CA ILE A 374 9.50 17.14 -6.11
C ILE A 374 10.41 18.29 -5.69
N VAL A 375 10.24 18.76 -4.47
CA VAL A 375 11.05 19.81 -3.87
C VAL A 375 12.10 19.17 -2.94
N PRO A 376 13.41 19.26 -3.24
CA PRO A 376 14.45 18.71 -2.39
C PRO A 376 14.43 19.35 -1.00
N ILE A 377 14.62 18.54 0.04
CA ILE A 377 14.72 18.99 1.43
C ILE A 377 15.98 18.40 2.07
N GLU A 378 17.12 18.81 1.56
CA GLU A 378 18.42 18.35 2.02
C GLU A 378 18.91 19.17 3.21
N THR A 379 19.63 18.53 4.12
CA THR A 379 20.30 19.12 5.27
C THR A 379 21.81 18.94 5.12
N THR A 380 22.57 19.76 5.82
CA THR A 380 24.03 19.63 5.80
C THR A 380 24.47 18.41 6.62
N PRO A 381 25.22 17.47 6.04
CA PRO A 381 25.75 16.34 6.80
C PRO A 381 26.63 16.79 7.98
N ASN A 382 26.59 16.02 9.05
CA ASN A 382 27.48 16.21 10.20
C ASN A 382 28.23 14.90 10.52
N PRO A 383 29.29 14.90 11.34
CA PRO A 383 30.08 13.70 11.61
C PRO A 383 29.29 12.52 12.21
N TYR A 384 28.12 12.79 12.83
CA TYR A 384 27.31 11.75 13.48
C TYR A 384 26.24 11.15 12.54
N ASN A 385 25.78 11.89 11.50
CA ASN A 385 24.74 11.43 10.58
C ASN A 385 25.24 11.10 9.17
N GLU A 386 26.50 11.35 8.85
CA GLU A 386 27.04 11.11 7.49
C GLU A 386 26.83 9.65 7.05
N ARG A 387 27.14 8.67 7.91
CA ARG A 387 26.92 7.25 7.62
C ARG A 387 25.44 6.95 7.38
N TYR A 388 24.55 7.49 8.20
CA TYR A 388 23.11 7.34 8.05
C TYR A 388 22.59 7.91 6.73
N LEU A 389 23.03 9.10 6.35
CA LEU A 389 22.67 9.73 5.08
C LEU A 389 23.21 8.95 3.87
N ARG A 390 24.41 8.38 3.99
CA ARG A 390 25.01 7.52 2.97
C ARG A 390 24.19 6.25 2.78
N THR A 391 23.77 5.58 3.85
CA THR A 391 22.86 4.42 3.79
C THR A 391 21.53 4.77 3.11
N LYS A 392 20.94 5.94 3.42
CA LYS A 392 19.72 6.42 2.73
C LYS A 392 19.94 6.54 1.22
N LYS A 393 21.07 7.08 0.79
CA LYS A 393 21.40 7.23 -0.64
C LYS A 393 21.64 5.88 -1.33
N GLU A 394 22.53 5.07 -0.77
CA GLU A 394 23.07 3.87 -1.42
C GLU A 394 22.10 2.67 -1.36
N ARG A 395 21.40 2.50 -0.23
CA ARG A 395 20.55 1.32 0.00
C ARG A 395 19.04 1.59 -0.08
N MET A 396 18.62 2.87 0.02
CA MET A 396 17.21 3.24 0.03
C MET A 396 16.83 4.18 -1.13
N GLY A 397 17.73 4.40 -2.08
CA GLY A 397 17.46 5.16 -3.30
C GLY A 397 17.15 6.64 -3.09
N HIS A 398 17.52 7.24 -1.95
CA HIS A 398 17.29 8.65 -1.71
C HIS A 398 18.14 9.53 -2.65
N THR A 399 17.52 10.57 -3.20
CA THR A 399 18.21 11.60 -3.99
C THR A 399 18.88 12.60 -3.04
N LEU A 400 20.14 12.34 -2.67
CA LEU A 400 20.94 13.21 -1.80
C LEU A 400 22.23 13.63 -2.53
N HIS A 401 22.55 14.94 -2.48
CA HIS A 401 23.76 15.49 -3.04
C HIS A 401 24.73 15.81 -1.89
N PHE A 402 25.80 15.02 -1.77
CA PHE A 402 26.88 15.35 -0.85
C PHE A 402 27.85 16.29 -1.58
N ASN A 403 27.91 17.55 -1.17
CA ASN A 403 29.01 18.39 -1.57
C ASN A 403 30.30 17.77 -1.01
N LYS A 404 31.28 17.55 -1.90
CA LYS A 404 32.62 17.06 -1.54
C LYS A 404 33.33 18.07 -0.69
#